data_4dd31e11c2ca480bd23e7fe728165262
#
_entry.id   4dd31e11c2ca480bd23e7fe728165262
#
_cell.length_a   1.000
_cell.length_b   1.000
_cell.length_c   1.000
_cell.angle_alpha   90.00
_cell.angle_beta   90.00
_cell.angle_gamma   90.00
#
_symmetry.space_group_name_H-M   'P 1'
#
loop_
_entity.id
_entity.type
_entity.pdbx_description
1 polymer ?
#
loop_
_entity_poly.entity_id
_entity_poly.type
_entity_poly.pdbx_seq_one_letter_code
_entity_poly.pdbx_strand_id
1 'polypeptide(L)'
;MKKNILLIRTALKALILHKSRSLLTILGIVIGIASIIVVMAMTQGATNLIVSEIKGIGGESFEILPGKDPKGPSDFGNLFTESLKKRELDAITNKRNVPFIKEVSPNVLVPGSVSFENETFSPTTFGVGEVFIRLLDINIGKGNAFSSGDVRSKSQIVVIGTEVAENLFGNNNPIGKKITMKNRKFTVVGVIEKTGAKAFLNVDKLVLIPYSTAMTYLLNQDFYNSIWARADSPENVKTAIRDVEITLRDLHDIEEGEDDDFHIQSQEEALERISTITDVLSILLVSVAAISLLVGGIGIMNVMLVS
;
A
#
# COMPACT_ATOMS: atom_id res chain seq x y z
N MET A 1 -20.51 56.85 -7.11
CA MET A 1 -19.11 56.49 -7.44
C MET A 1 -18.07 57.33 -6.66
N LYS A 2 -18.14 58.66 -6.57
CA LYS A 2 -17.15 59.50 -5.84
C LYS A 2 -16.98 59.15 -4.35
N LYS A 3 -18.07 58.82 -3.63
CA LYS A 3 -18.06 58.49 -2.19
C LYS A 3 -17.27 57.21 -1.88
N ASN A 4 -17.33 56.20 -2.75
CA ASN A 4 -16.60 54.92 -2.56
C ASN A 4 -15.09 55.10 -2.84
N ILE A 5 -14.73 55.98 -3.78
CA ILE A 5 -13.32 56.30 -4.08
C ILE A 5 -12.67 57.03 -2.90
N LEU A 6 -13.43 57.93 -2.24
CA LEU A 6 -12.95 58.66 -1.06
C LEU A 6 -12.71 57.70 0.13
N LEU A 7 -13.62 56.74 0.36
CA LEU A 7 -13.49 55.73 1.42
C LEU A 7 -12.26 54.82 1.20
N ILE A 8 -12.04 54.35 -0.03
CA ILE A 8 -10.87 53.55 -0.38
C ILE A 8 -9.56 54.34 -0.18
N ARG A 9 -9.55 55.62 -0.56
CA ARG A 9 -8.38 56.51 -0.41
C ARG A 9 -8.05 56.76 1.07
N THR A 10 -9.08 56.94 1.93
CA THR A 10 -8.92 57.11 3.37
C THR A 10 -8.43 55.83 4.05
N ALA A 11 -8.96 54.66 3.67
CA ALA A 11 -8.51 53.33 4.16
C ALA A 11 -7.04 53.06 3.78
N LEU A 12 -6.65 53.35 2.54
CA LEU A 12 -5.26 53.21 2.09
C LEU A 12 -4.31 54.17 2.84
N LYS A 13 -4.72 55.39 3.16
CA LYS A 13 -3.93 56.34 3.96
C LYS A 13 -3.75 55.79 5.41
N ALA A 14 -4.81 55.25 6.03
CA ALA A 14 -4.74 54.69 7.37
C ALA A 14 -3.77 53.49 7.46
N LEU A 15 -3.74 52.62 6.42
CA LEU A 15 -2.81 51.54 6.30
C LEU A 15 -1.33 52.00 6.22
N ILE A 16 -1.08 53.12 5.51
CA ILE A 16 0.27 53.65 5.34
C ILE A 16 0.75 54.40 6.61
N LEU A 17 -0.14 54.97 7.39
CA LEU A 17 0.19 55.68 8.64
C LEU A 17 0.66 54.71 9.75
N HIS A 18 0.16 53.48 9.78
CA HIS A 18 0.53 52.44 10.78
C HIS A 18 1.23 51.26 10.12
N LYS A 19 2.31 51.47 9.40
CA LYS A 19 3.00 50.51 8.54
C LYS A 19 3.33 49.17 9.23
N SER A 20 3.90 49.19 10.43
CA SER A 20 4.28 47.98 11.16
C SER A 20 3.07 47.10 11.54
N ARG A 21 1.97 47.73 11.95
CA ARG A 21 0.74 47.05 12.32
C ARG A 21 0.05 46.44 11.10
N SER A 22 -0.07 47.21 10.02
CA SER A 22 -0.65 46.72 8.76
C SER A 22 0.18 45.59 8.16
N LEU A 23 1.51 45.70 8.20
CA LEU A 23 2.41 44.63 7.73
C LEU A 23 2.25 43.33 8.54
N LEU A 24 2.21 43.43 9.86
CA LEU A 24 2.03 42.24 10.73
C LEU A 24 0.69 41.53 10.47
N THR A 25 -0.37 42.34 10.28
CA THR A 25 -1.72 41.80 10.04
C THR A 25 -1.80 41.12 8.67
N ILE A 26 -1.28 41.76 7.62
CA ILE A 26 -1.23 41.18 6.27
C ILE A 26 -0.35 39.93 6.27
N LEU A 27 0.82 39.96 6.93
CA LEU A 27 1.71 38.82 7.03
C LEU A 27 1.03 37.64 7.71
N GLY A 28 0.31 37.84 8.81
CA GLY A 28 -0.45 36.81 9.50
C GLY A 28 -1.50 36.14 8.61
N ILE A 29 -2.25 36.93 7.83
CA ILE A 29 -3.26 36.43 6.89
C ILE A 29 -2.58 35.64 5.76
N VAL A 30 -1.52 36.23 5.16
CA VAL A 30 -0.79 35.59 4.05
C VAL A 30 -0.18 34.24 4.49
N ILE A 31 0.48 34.20 5.66
CA ILE A 31 1.04 32.97 6.20
C ILE A 31 -0.08 31.97 6.47
N GLY A 32 -1.19 32.39 7.07
CA GLY A 32 -2.33 31.51 7.34
C GLY A 32 -2.89 30.87 6.07
N ILE A 33 -3.20 31.69 5.07
CA ILE A 33 -3.75 31.21 3.79
C ILE A 33 -2.71 30.35 3.03
N ALA A 34 -1.45 30.80 2.96
CA ALA A 34 -0.40 30.04 2.28
C ALA A 34 -0.18 28.67 2.92
N SER A 35 -0.17 28.58 4.24
CA SER A 35 -0.04 27.31 4.96
C SER A 35 -1.17 26.34 4.62
N ILE A 36 -2.40 26.84 4.55
CA ILE A 36 -3.58 26.04 4.18
C ILE A 36 -3.44 25.48 2.76
N ILE A 37 -3.11 26.36 1.80
CA ILE A 37 -2.95 25.96 0.39
C ILE A 37 -1.85 24.91 0.26
N VAL A 38 -0.71 25.11 0.92
CA VAL A 38 0.41 24.13 0.88
C VAL A 38 -0.01 22.79 1.45
N VAL A 39 -0.65 22.78 2.61
CA VAL A 39 -1.08 21.53 3.25
C VAL A 39 -2.15 20.82 2.42
N MET A 40 -3.14 21.55 1.89
CA MET A 40 -4.15 20.96 0.99
C MET A 40 -3.52 20.39 -0.29
N ALA A 41 -2.57 21.12 -0.89
CA ALA A 41 -1.86 20.63 -2.08
C ALA A 41 -1.02 19.39 -1.78
N MET A 42 -0.36 19.33 -0.62
CA MET A 42 0.40 18.14 -0.19
C MET A 42 -0.52 16.95 0.07
N THR A 43 -1.64 17.15 0.77
CA THR A 43 -2.63 16.09 1.04
C THR A 43 -3.20 15.55 -0.27
N GLN A 44 -3.62 16.41 -1.18
CA GLN A 44 -4.16 16.02 -2.48
C GLN A 44 -3.11 15.30 -3.33
N GLY A 45 -1.86 15.79 -3.32
CA GLY A 45 -0.74 15.16 -4.02
C GLY A 45 -0.45 13.76 -3.48
N ALA A 46 -0.38 13.60 -2.16
CA ALA A 46 -0.18 12.31 -1.51
C ALA A 46 -1.33 11.32 -1.84
N THR A 47 -2.59 11.78 -1.73
CA THR A 47 -3.76 10.95 -2.07
C THR A 47 -3.72 10.49 -3.53
N ASN A 48 -3.41 11.39 -4.47
CA ASN A 48 -3.32 11.04 -5.88
C ASN A 48 -2.22 10.01 -6.16
N LEU A 49 -1.06 10.13 -5.49
CA LEU A 49 0.01 9.14 -5.59
C LEU A 49 -0.46 7.76 -5.08
N ILE A 50 -1.06 7.71 -3.90
CA ILE A 50 -1.56 6.47 -3.30
C ILE A 50 -2.63 5.83 -4.19
N VAL A 51 -3.60 6.61 -4.68
CA VAL A 51 -4.65 6.14 -5.57
C VAL A 51 -4.07 5.61 -6.90
N SER A 52 -3.03 6.25 -7.44
CA SER A 52 -2.38 5.77 -8.66
C SER A 52 -1.66 4.43 -8.46
N GLU A 53 -1.02 4.24 -7.31
CA GLU A 53 -0.36 2.99 -6.93
C GLU A 53 -1.36 1.83 -6.80
N ILE A 54 -2.50 2.07 -6.13
CA ILE A 54 -3.54 1.06 -5.95
C ILE A 54 -4.17 0.68 -7.30
N LYS A 55 -4.48 1.66 -8.15
CA LYS A 55 -5.05 1.40 -9.49
C LYS A 55 -4.13 0.58 -10.39
N GLY A 56 -2.84 0.56 -10.11
CA GLY A 56 -1.85 -0.25 -10.84
C GLY A 56 -1.94 -1.76 -10.61
N ILE A 57 -2.72 -2.23 -9.61
CA ILE A 57 -2.86 -3.67 -9.30
C ILE A 57 -3.92 -4.36 -10.18
N GLY A 58 -4.80 -3.58 -10.81
CA GLY A 58 -6.01 -4.08 -11.49
C GLY A 58 -7.18 -4.27 -10.53
N GLY A 59 -8.35 -3.71 -10.89
CA GLY A 59 -9.56 -3.70 -10.05
C GLY A 59 -10.18 -5.07 -9.76
N GLU A 60 -9.59 -6.14 -10.31
CA GLU A 60 -10.07 -7.52 -10.18
C GLU A 60 -9.41 -8.28 -9.02
N SER A 61 -8.35 -7.70 -8.42
CA SER A 61 -7.55 -8.38 -7.41
C SER A 61 -7.98 -8.01 -5.99
N PHE A 62 -7.90 -8.98 -5.09
CA PHE A 62 -8.11 -8.82 -3.66
C PHE A 62 -7.17 -9.72 -2.88
N GLU A 63 -6.95 -9.39 -1.61
CA GLU A 63 -6.08 -10.13 -0.71
C GLU A 63 -6.89 -10.65 0.48
N ILE A 64 -6.68 -11.91 0.82
CA ILE A 64 -7.25 -12.57 1.98
C ILE A 64 -6.14 -12.64 3.02
N LEU A 65 -6.38 -12.03 4.17
CA LEU A 65 -5.43 -11.94 5.27
C LEU A 65 -5.93 -12.74 6.48
N PRO A 66 -5.04 -13.34 7.25
CA PRO A 66 -5.41 -13.99 8.49
C PRO A 66 -5.74 -12.96 9.56
N GLY A 67 -6.58 -13.34 10.52
CA GLY A 67 -6.97 -12.50 11.64
C GLY A 67 -8.12 -11.55 11.34
N LYS A 68 -8.67 -10.96 12.40
CA LYS A 68 -9.78 -10.02 12.32
C LYS A 68 -9.38 -8.73 11.61
N ASP A 69 -10.32 -8.08 10.94
CA ASP A 69 -10.09 -6.78 10.33
C ASP A 69 -9.65 -5.76 11.41
N PRO A 70 -8.45 -5.18 11.29
CA PRO A 70 -7.93 -4.26 12.29
C PRO A 70 -8.74 -2.97 12.31
N LYS A 71 -9.43 -2.71 13.42
CA LYS A 71 -10.19 -1.46 13.67
C LYS A 71 -9.35 -0.37 14.30
N GLY A 72 -8.10 -0.67 14.71
CA GLY A 72 -7.20 0.28 15.35
C GLY A 72 -5.77 -0.25 15.51
N PRO A 73 -4.83 0.61 15.97
CA PRO A 73 -3.42 0.23 16.13
C PRO A 73 -3.18 -0.94 17.09
N SER A 74 -4.10 -1.20 18.04
CA SER A 74 -4.03 -2.33 18.98
C SER A 74 -4.25 -3.69 18.33
N ASP A 75 -4.88 -3.72 17.16
CA ASP A 75 -5.37 -4.95 16.54
C ASP A 75 -4.36 -5.58 15.59
N PHE A 76 -3.21 -4.91 15.36
CA PHE A 76 -2.15 -5.43 14.49
C PHE A 76 -1.57 -6.78 14.95
N GLY A 77 -1.71 -7.15 16.22
CA GLY A 77 -1.33 -8.46 16.74
C GLY A 77 -2.15 -9.61 16.12
N ASN A 78 -3.38 -9.33 15.71
CA ASN A 78 -4.30 -10.31 15.13
C ASN A 78 -3.93 -10.71 13.69
N LEU A 79 -3.06 -9.94 13.03
CA LEU A 79 -2.56 -10.26 11.68
C LEU A 79 -1.56 -11.43 11.65
N PHE A 80 -1.15 -11.94 12.81
CA PHE A 80 -0.21 -13.06 12.93
C PHE A 80 -0.90 -14.38 13.31
N THR A 81 -2.19 -14.52 13.00
CA THR A 81 -2.91 -15.77 13.18
C THR A 81 -2.54 -16.79 12.09
N GLU A 82 -2.62 -18.07 12.41
CA GLU A 82 -2.26 -19.17 11.51
C GLU A 82 -3.49 -19.79 10.82
N SER A 83 -4.49 -18.94 10.47
CA SER A 83 -5.77 -19.40 9.96
C SER A 83 -5.74 -19.83 8.48
N LEU A 84 -4.76 -19.34 7.69
CA LEU A 84 -4.68 -19.62 6.26
C LEU A 84 -3.65 -20.73 5.97
N LYS A 85 -4.12 -21.93 5.66
CA LYS A 85 -3.29 -23.10 5.34
C LYS A 85 -3.62 -23.67 3.96
N LYS A 86 -3.07 -24.84 3.67
CA LYS A 86 -3.30 -25.50 2.38
C LYS A 86 -4.77 -25.85 2.16
N ARG A 87 -5.52 -26.17 3.22
CA ARG A 87 -6.94 -26.51 3.16
C ARG A 87 -7.76 -25.32 2.64
N GLU A 88 -7.51 -24.13 3.14
CA GLU A 88 -8.15 -22.88 2.76
C GLU A 88 -7.79 -22.51 1.31
N LEU A 89 -6.51 -22.61 0.93
CA LEU A 89 -6.05 -22.39 -0.44
C LEU A 89 -6.73 -23.32 -1.44
N ASP A 90 -6.80 -24.61 -1.13
CA ASP A 90 -7.45 -25.61 -1.97
C ASP A 90 -8.96 -25.36 -2.09
N ALA A 91 -9.62 -24.94 -1.01
CA ALA A 91 -11.04 -24.61 -0.99
C ALA A 91 -11.36 -23.37 -1.84
N ILE A 92 -10.57 -22.30 -1.72
CA ILE A 92 -10.72 -21.06 -2.50
C ILE A 92 -10.43 -21.30 -3.99
N THR A 93 -9.46 -22.13 -4.31
CA THR A 93 -9.11 -22.45 -5.70
C THR A 93 -10.16 -23.33 -6.39
N ASN A 94 -11.02 -24.00 -5.61
CA ASN A 94 -12.06 -24.87 -6.15
C ASN A 94 -13.19 -24.07 -6.78
N LYS A 95 -13.36 -24.17 -8.11
CA LYS A 95 -14.41 -23.50 -8.88
C LYS A 95 -15.85 -23.83 -8.46
N ARG A 96 -16.07 -24.90 -7.68
CA ARG A 96 -17.40 -25.21 -7.12
C ARG A 96 -17.75 -24.30 -5.95
N ASN A 97 -16.73 -23.88 -5.19
CA ASN A 97 -16.90 -23.01 -4.04
C ASN A 97 -16.87 -21.54 -4.50
N VAL A 98 -15.90 -21.18 -5.33
CA VAL A 98 -15.68 -19.80 -5.81
C VAL A 98 -15.59 -19.79 -7.36
N PRO A 99 -16.74 -19.77 -8.06
CA PRO A 99 -16.80 -19.90 -9.52
C PRO A 99 -16.03 -18.81 -10.28
N PHE A 100 -16.07 -17.58 -9.77
CA PHE A 100 -15.52 -16.40 -10.43
C PHE A 100 -14.04 -16.12 -10.14
N ILE A 101 -13.35 -16.96 -9.37
CA ILE A 101 -11.89 -16.83 -9.19
C ILE A 101 -11.18 -17.29 -10.47
N LYS A 102 -10.25 -16.46 -10.94
CA LYS A 102 -9.39 -16.74 -12.09
C LYS A 102 -8.02 -17.26 -11.66
N GLU A 103 -7.37 -16.60 -10.72
CA GLU A 103 -6.01 -16.88 -10.25
C GLU A 103 -5.93 -16.74 -8.73
N VAL A 104 -5.15 -17.60 -8.09
CA VAL A 104 -4.90 -17.56 -6.64
C VAL A 104 -3.41 -17.80 -6.39
N SER A 105 -2.80 -17.01 -5.54
CA SER A 105 -1.41 -17.17 -5.11
C SER A 105 -1.29 -17.05 -3.61
N PRO A 106 -0.83 -18.08 -2.90
CA PRO A 106 -0.44 -17.92 -1.51
C PRO A 106 0.82 -17.05 -1.41
N ASN A 107 0.96 -16.35 -0.30
CA ASN A 107 2.09 -15.50 0.01
C ASN A 107 2.62 -15.81 1.42
N VAL A 108 3.93 -16.00 1.52
CA VAL A 108 4.64 -16.15 2.81
C VAL A 108 5.79 -15.15 2.88
N LEU A 109 5.85 -14.40 3.97
CA LEU A 109 6.93 -13.44 4.21
C LEU A 109 8.18 -14.18 4.72
N VAL A 110 9.32 -13.95 4.08
CA VAL A 110 10.59 -14.52 4.48
C VAL A 110 11.51 -13.43 5.03
N PRO A 111 11.58 -13.25 6.35
CA PRO A 111 12.44 -12.23 6.94
C PRO A 111 13.91 -12.60 6.81
N GLY A 112 14.75 -11.59 6.57
CA GLY A 112 16.20 -11.73 6.53
C GLY A 112 16.85 -11.02 5.35
N SER A 113 18.15 -11.21 5.23
CA SER A 113 18.98 -10.65 4.17
C SER A 113 19.35 -11.70 3.13
N VAL A 114 19.71 -11.23 1.96
CA VAL A 114 20.32 -12.03 0.89
C VAL A 114 21.78 -11.61 0.71
N SER A 115 22.64 -12.55 0.35
CA SER A 115 24.06 -12.25 0.12
C SER A 115 24.58 -12.95 -1.14
N PHE A 116 25.53 -12.30 -1.77
CA PHE A 116 26.33 -12.82 -2.87
C PHE A 116 27.79 -12.40 -2.65
N GLU A 117 28.70 -13.39 -2.54
CA GLU A 117 30.10 -13.17 -2.19
C GLU A 117 30.23 -12.32 -0.91
N ASN A 118 30.76 -11.09 -1.00
CA ASN A 118 30.94 -10.18 0.13
C ASN A 118 29.82 -9.13 0.26
N GLU A 119 28.89 -9.10 -0.69
CA GLU A 119 27.78 -8.13 -0.69
C GLU A 119 26.56 -8.71 0.03
N THR A 120 25.89 -7.87 0.80
CA THR A 120 24.67 -8.24 1.54
C THR A 120 23.62 -7.14 1.36
N PHE A 121 22.38 -7.56 1.10
CA PHE A 121 21.25 -6.65 0.95
C PHE A 121 20.06 -7.17 1.74
N SER A 122 19.22 -6.26 2.25
CA SER A 122 17.99 -6.60 2.99
C SER A 122 16.76 -6.27 2.16
N PRO A 123 16.33 -7.19 1.29
CA PRO A 123 15.15 -7.00 0.45
C PRO A 123 13.86 -7.34 1.21
N THR A 124 12.72 -7.05 0.59
CA THR A 124 11.46 -7.71 0.94
C THR A 124 11.38 -9.04 0.21
N THR A 125 11.43 -10.14 0.94
CA THR A 125 11.40 -11.49 0.34
C THR A 125 10.07 -12.16 0.58
N PHE A 126 9.44 -12.63 -0.52
CA PHE A 126 8.20 -13.38 -0.48
C PHE A 126 8.37 -14.76 -1.11
N GLY A 127 7.79 -15.78 -0.45
CA GLY A 127 7.46 -17.05 -1.06
C GLY A 127 6.08 -16.96 -1.69
N VAL A 128 5.96 -17.13 -3.01
CA VAL A 128 4.72 -16.90 -3.75
C VAL A 128 4.42 -18.01 -4.76
N GLY A 129 3.18 -18.05 -5.24
CA GLY A 129 2.79 -18.89 -6.38
C GLY A 129 3.31 -18.33 -7.72
N GLU A 130 3.31 -19.15 -8.76
CA GLU A 130 3.77 -18.77 -10.11
C GLU A 130 2.90 -17.67 -10.75
N VAL A 131 1.67 -17.53 -10.30
CA VAL A 131 0.74 -16.52 -10.83
C VAL A 131 0.93 -15.14 -10.19
N PHE A 132 1.66 -15.04 -9.07
CA PHE A 132 1.82 -13.78 -8.31
C PHE A 132 2.40 -12.64 -9.15
N ILE A 133 3.37 -12.95 -10.01
CA ILE A 133 3.99 -11.98 -10.93
C ILE A 133 2.94 -11.37 -11.85
N ARG A 134 2.00 -12.20 -12.35
CA ARG A 134 0.87 -11.73 -13.19
C ARG A 134 -0.20 -11.01 -12.37
N LEU A 135 -0.45 -11.44 -11.12
CA LEU A 135 -1.41 -10.77 -10.23
C LEU A 135 -1.04 -9.32 -9.97
N LEU A 136 0.25 -9.02 -9.85
CA LEU A 136 0.77 -7.66 -9.67
C LEU A 136 1.18 -6.98 -10.98
N ASP A 137 0.91 -7.61 -12.13
CA ASP A 137 1.31 -7.07 -13.44
C ASP A 137 2.80 -6.67 -13.47
N ILE A 138 3.66 -7.56 -12.97
CA ILE A 138 5.10 -7.39 -12.92
C ILE A 138 5.74 -7.99 -14.17
N ASN A 139 6.61 -7.25 -14.85
CA ASN A 139 7.34 -7.71 -16.00
C ASN A 139 8.73 -8.24 -15.62
N ILE A 140 9.15 -9.31 -16.28
CA ILE A 140 10.52 -9.84 -16.16
C ILE A 140 11.38 -9.21 -17.27
N GLY A 141 12.38 -8.43 -16.85
CA GLY A 141 13.29 -7.75 -17.79
C GLY A 141 14.39 -8.64 -18.32
N LYS A 142 14.88 -9.61 -17.50
CA LYS A 142 15.92 -10.58 -17.92
C LYS A 142 15.61 -11.95 -17.33
N GLY A 143 15.85 -13.01 -18.11
CA GLY A 143 15.57 -14.37 -17.68
C GLY A 143 14.09 -14.71 -17.72
N ASN A 144 13.62 -15.54 -16.80
CA ASN A 144 12.24 -16.03 -16.74
C ASN A 144 11.68 -16.03 -15.32
N ALA A 145 10.35 -16.00 -15.20
CA ALA A 145 9.66 -16.33 -13.95
C ALA A 145 9.74 -17.83 -13.68
N PHE A 146 9.50 -18.24 -12.44
CA PHE A 146 9.35 -19.65 -12.10
C PHE A 146 7.96 -20.17 -12.48
N SER A 147 7.88 -21.46 -12.72
CA SER A 147 6.68 -22.17 -13.18
C SER A 147 5.97 -22.92 -12.06
N SER A 148 4.75 -23.40 -12.32
CA SER A 148 4.06 -24.32 -11.41
C SER A 148 4.84 -25.63 -11.15
N GLY A 149 5.68 -26.05 -12.12
CA GLY A 149 6.60 -27.15 -11.94
C GLY A 149 7.63 -26.88 -10.84
N ASP A 150 8.20 -25.69 -10.84
CA ASP A 150 9.18 -25.24 -9.84
C ASP A 150 8.56 -25.13 -8.44
N VAL A 151 7.31 -24.68 -8.37
CA VAL A 151 6.56 -24.65 -7.11
C VAL A 151 6.35 -26.08 -6.57
N ARG A 152 5.92 -27.02 -7.43
CA ARG A 152 5.67 -28.41 -7.01
C ARG A 152 6.95 -29.14 -6.60
N SER A 153 8.04 -28.92 -7.33
CA SER A 153 9.34 -29.57 -7.06
C SER A 153 10.14 -28.89 -5.96
N LYS A 154 9.62 -27.79 -5.39
CA LYS A 154 10.31 -26.96 -4.38
C LYS A 154 11.69 -26.52 -4.86
N SER A 155 11.80 -26.07 -6.10
CA SER A 155 13.04 -25.66 -6.72
C SER A 155 13.70 -24.51 -5.95
N GLN A 156 15.01 -24.59 -5.74
CA GLN A 156 15.79 -23.52 -5.09
C GLN A 156 16.19 -22.46 -6.12
N ILE A 157 15.22 -21.74 -6.62
CA ILE A 157 15.36 -20.66 -7.61
C ILE A 157 14.75 -19.36 -7.07
N VAL A 158 15.17 -18.25 -7.66
CA VAL A 158 14.77 -16.93 -7.19
C VAL A 158 14.64 -15.96 -8.38
N VAL A 159 13.63 -15.11 -8.30
CA VAL A 159 13.48 -13.91 -9.14
C VAL A 159 13.77 -12.70 -8.25
N ILE A 160 14.59 -11.78 -8.71
CA ILE A 160 15.06 -10.63 -7.93
C ILE A 160 14.68 -9.33 -8.61
N GLY A 161 14.41 -8.29 -7.82
CA GLY A 161 14.17 -6.93 -8.30
C GLY A 161 15.46 -6.27 -8.80
N THR A 162 15.30 -5.19 -9.55
CA THR A 162 16.43 -4.46 -10.17
C THR A 162 17.39 -3.90 -9.12
N GLU A 163 16.88 -3.31 -8.03
CA GLU A 163 17.71 -2.75 -6.97
C GLU A 163 18.49 -3.85 -6.21
N VAL A 164 17.89 -5.04 -6.04
CA VAL A 164 18.58 -6.20 -5.47
C VAL A 164 19.71 -6.66 -6.39
N ALA A 165 19.47 -6.71 -7.69
CA ALA A 165 20.48 -7.08 -8.68
C ALA A 165 21.64 -6.07 -8.70
N GLU A 166 21.35 -4.78 -8.69
CA GLU A 166 22.37 -3.71 -8.65
C GLU A 166 23.24 -3.76 -7.38
N ASN A 167 22.62 -3.98 -6.21
CA ASN A 167 23.34 -4.02 -4.93
C ASN A 167 24.20 -5.28 -4.78
N LEU A 168 23.75 -6.44 -5.24
CA LEU A 168 24.50 -7.69 -5.08
C LEU A 168 25.51 -7.97 -6.19
N PHE A 169 25.23 -7.52 -7.41
CA PHE A 169 26.02 -7.92 -8.60
C PHE A 169 26.65 -6.72 -9.33
N GLY A 170 26.28 -5.48 -8.95
CA GLY A 170 26.67 -4.29 -9.68
C GLY A 170 26.24 -4.37 -11.15
N ASN A 171 27.18 -4.25 -12.06
CA ASN A 171 26.93 -4.34 -13.53
C ASN A 171 26.99 -5.77 -14.08
N ASN A 172 27.26 -6.78 -13.24
CA ASN A 172 27.38 -8.17 -13.69
C ASN A 172 26.01 -8.80 -13.92
N ASN A 173 25.95 -9.75 -14.86
CA ASN A 173 24.72 -10.50 -15.10
C ASN A 173 24.41 -11.43 -13.91
N PRO A 174 23.26 -11.28 -13.22
CA PRO A 174 22.90 -12.12 -12.08
C PRO A 174 22.34 -13.49 -12.49
N ILE A 175 21.84 -13.66 -13.74
CA ILE A 175 21.18 -14.89 -14.18
C ILE A 175 22.15 -16.08 -14.10
N GLY A 176 21.68 -17.16 -13.47
CA GLY A 176 22.45 -18.39 -13.23
C GLY A 176 23.40 -18.31 -12.03
N LYS A 177 23.59 -17.14 -11.43
CA LYS A 177 24.38 -16.99 -10.18
C LYS A 177 23.57 -17.46 -8.98
N LYS A 178 24.26 -17.79 -7.89
CA LYS A 178 23.62 -18.29 -6.67
C LYS A 178 23.75 -17.28 -5.54
N ILE A 179 22.63 -16.80 -5.04
CA ILE A 179 22.56 -15.98 -3.81
C ILE A 179 22.28 -16.87 -2.60
N THR A 180 22.68 -16.40 -1.43
CA THR A 180 22.47 -17.11 -0.15
C THR A 180 21.39 -16.40 0.67
N MET A 181 20.42 -17.18 1.15
CA MET A 181 19.38 -16.76 2.12
C MET A 181 19.31 -17.78 3.22
N LYS A 182 19.37 -17.39 4.50
CA LYS A 182 19.34 -18.29 5.67
C LYS A 182 20.20 -19.55 5.48
N ASN A 183 21.44 -19.40 5.03
CA ASN A 183 22.42 -20.47 4.76
C ASN A 183 22.02 -21.44 3.63
N ARG A 184 21.06 -21.10 2.78
CA ARG A 184 20.65 -21.87 1.60
C ARG A 184 20.98 -21.08 0.33
N LYS A 185 21.39 -21.81 -0.72
CA LYS A 185 21.74 -21.22 -2.02
C LYS A 185 20.57 -21.31 -2.99
N PHE A 186 20.23 -20.17 -3.62
CA PHE A 186 19.16 -20.05 -4.61
C PHE A 186 19.73 -19.55 -5.92
N THR A 187 19.38 -20.19 -7.02
CA THR A 187 19.83 -19.78 -8.36
C THR A 187 18.93 -18.67 -8.87
N VAL A 188 19.50 -17.55 -9.29
CA VAL A 188 18.77 -16.45 -9.93
C VAL A 188 18.34 -16.86 -11.32
N VAL A 189 17.03 -16.91 -11.57
CA VAL A 189 16.43 -17.29 -12.86
C VAL A 189 15.82 -16.11 -13.60
N GLY A 190 15.49 -15.03 -12.90
CA GLY A 190 14.91 -13.83 -13.48
C GLY A 190 15.26 -12.56 -12.70
N VAL A 191 15.22 -11.44 -13.43
CA VAL A 191 15.32 -10.09 -12.86
C VAL A 191 14.09 -9.33 -13.32
N ILE A 192 13.39 -8.74 -12.37
CA ILE A 192 12.20 -7.91 -12.60
C ILE A 192 12.63 -6.64 -13.34
N GLU A 193 11.84 -6.20 -14.30
CA GLU A 193 12.02 -4.92 -14.96
C GLU A 193 11.84 -3.77 -13.94
N LYS A 194 12.66 -2.72 -14.08
CA LYS A 194 12.58 -1.56 -13.19
C LYS A 194 11.19 -0.92 -13.24
N THR A 195 10.50 -0.98 -12.12
CA THR A 195 9.07 -0.61 -12.05
C THR A 195 8.81 0.45 -10.97
N GLY A 196 9.61 0.46 -9.90
CA GLY A 196 9.37 1.28 -8.73
C GLY A 196 8.36 0.63 -7.76
N ALA A 197 7.52 1.44 -7.14
CA ALA A 197 6.48 0.94 -6.26
C ALA A 197 5.24 0.49 -7.06
N LYS A 198 4.66 -0.65 -6.65
CA LYS A 198 3.33 -1.12 -7.05
C LYS A 198 2.64 -1.68 -5.82
N ALA A 199 1.38 -1.35 -5.62
CA ALA A 199 0.61 -1.90 -4.50
C ALA A 199 1.28 -1.70 -3.13
N PHE A 200 1.89 -0.55 -2.89
CA PHE A 200 2.71 -0.25 -1.71
C PHE A 200 3.97 -1.10 -1.54
N LEU A 201 4.26 -2.00 -2.48
CA LEU A 201 5.48 -2.79 -2.52
C LEU A 201 6.50 -2.14 -3.46
N ASN A 202 7.70 -1.91 -2.98
CA ASN A 202 8.80 -1.53 -3.87
C ASN A 202 9.26 -2.77 -4.63
N VAL A 203 8.77 -2.91 -5.87
CA VAL A 203 9.01 -4.08 -6.73
C VAL A 203 10.50 -4.26 -7.04
N ASP A 204 11.25 -3.15 -7.11
CA ASP A 204 12.69 -3.18 -7.38
C ASP A 204 13.49 -3.78 -6.22
N LYS A 205 12.92 -3.82 -4.99
CA LYS A 205 13.51 -4.43 -3.79
C LYS A 205 13.00 -5.84 -3.50
N LEU A 206 12.14 -6.40 -4.34
CA LEU A 206 11.57 -7.71 -4.10
C LEU A 206 12.56 -8.84 -4.40
N VAL A 207 12.41 -9.90 -3.62
CA VAL A 207 12.98 -11.23 -3.89
C VAL A 207 11.83 -12.22 -3.83
N LEU A 208 11.57 -12.89 -4.94
CA LEU A 208 10.47 -13.84 -5.07
C LEU A 208 11.01 -15.25 -5.23
N ILE A 209 10.53 -16.17 -4.40
CA ILE A 209 10.85 -17.60 -4.44
C ILE A 209 9.55 -18.41 -4.45
N PRO A 210 9.55 -19.67 -4.90
CA PRO A 210 8.36 -20.51 -4.77
C PRO A 210 7.94 -20.66 -3.30
N TYR A 211 6.65 -20.44 -2.99
CA TYR A 211 6.17 -20.52 -1.59
C TYR A 211 6.47 -21.85 -0.93
N SER A 212 6.33 -22.96 -1.67
CA SER A 212 6.62 -24.29 -1.18
C SER A 212 8.09 -24.46 -0.78
N THR A 213 9.00 -23.80 -1.49
CA THR A 213 10.43 -23.76 -1.18
C THR A 213 10.68 -22.94 0.08
N ALA A 214 10.04 -21.74 0.19
CA ALA A 214 10.13 -20.86 1.35
C ALA A 214 9.67 -21.59 2.63
N MET A 215 8.47 -22.15 2.59
CA MET A 215 7.88 -22.86 3.73
C MET A 215 8.72 -24.05 4.18
N THR A 216 9.21 -24.86 3.23
CA THR A 216 9.94 -26.09 3.55
C THR A 216 11.38 -25.82 4.01
N TYR A 217 12.10 -24.90 3.36
CA TYR A 217 13.55 -24.78 3.56
C TYR A 217 13.99 -23.56 4.37
N LEU A 218 13.14 -22.52 4.47
CA LEU A 218 13.51 -21.27 5.12
C LEU A 218 12.70 -20.96 6.38
N LEU A 219 11.43 -21.34 6.43
CA LEU A 219 10.52 -20.94 7.50
C LEU A 219 10.11 -22.10 8.41
N ASN A 220 10.02 -23.31 7.89
CA ASN A 220 9.48 -24.49 8.59
C ASN A 220 8.08 -24.21 9.17
N GLN A 221 7.21 -23.60 8.36
CA GLN A 221 5.81 -23.28 8.71
C GLN A 221 4.86 -23.92 7.71
N ASP A 222 3.59 -24.10 8.11
CA ASP A 222 2.53 -24.72 7.31
C ASP A 222 1.36 -23.78 6.99
N PHE A 223 1.51 -22.47 7.31
CA PHE A 223 0.52 -21.44 7.08
C PHE A 223 1.02 -20.34 6.13
N TYR A 224 0.09 -19.62 5.53
CA TYR A 224 0.33 -18.47 4.64
C TYR A 224 0.12 -17.16 5.41
N ASN A 225 0.92 -16.13 5.08
CA ASN A 225 0.72 -14.80 5.62
C ASN A 225 -0.44 -14.07 4.92
N SER A 226 -0.70 -14.41 3.66
CA SER A 226 -1.88 -13.98 2.93
C SER A 226 -2.13 -14.85 1.70
N ILE A 227 -3.30 -14.73 1.11
CA ILE A 227 -3.64 -15.35 -0.17
C ILE A 227 -4.13 -14.24 -1.11
N TRP A 228 -3.40 -14.01 -2.19
CA TRP A 228 -3.80 -13.11 -3.26
C TRP A 228 -4.71 -13.82 -4.23
N ALA A 229 -5.80 -13.19 -4.62
CA ALA A 229 -6.75 -13.72 -5.56
C ALA A 229 -7.13 -12.68 -6.61
N ARG A 230 -7.50 -13.14 -7.79
CA ARG A 230 -8.05 -12.32 -8.88
C ARG A 230 -9.36 -12.94 -9.35
N ALA A 231 -10.40 -12.13 -9.46
CA ALA A 231 -11.63 -12.49 -10.12
C ALA A 231 -11.44 -12.53 -11.65
N ASP A 232 -12.36 -13.11 -12.35
CA ASP A 232 -12.35 -13.18 -13.83
C ASP A 232 -12.73 -11.84 -14.48
N SER A 233 -13.45 -10.98 -13.77
CA SER A 233 -13.78 -9.62 -14.19
C SER A 233 -14.01 -8.69 -12.98
N PRO A 234 -13.91 -7.36 -13.15
CA PRO A 234 -14.14 -6.39 -12.07
C PRO A 234 -15.55 -6.48 -11.47
N GLU A 235 -16.55 -6.78 -12.29
CA GLU A 235 -17.97 -6.89 -11.86
C GLU A 235 -18.19 -8.07 -10.92
N ASN A 236 -17.36 -9.12 -11.04
CA ASN A 236 -17.47 -10.34 -10.26
C ASN A 236 -16.66 -10.32 -8.96
N VAL A 237 -15.88 -9.26 -8.69
CA VAL A 237 -15.05 -9.16 -7.49
C VAL A 237 -15.87 -9.30 -6.21
N LYS A 238 -16.96 -8.54 -6.08
CA LYS A 238 -17.84 -8.59 -4.89
C LYS A 238 -18.47 -9.97 -4.69
N THR A 239 -18.85 -10.63 -5.78
CA THR A 239 -19.39 -12.00 -5.73
C THR A 239 -18.31 -12.99 -5.32
N ALA A 240 -17.10 -12.88 -5.91
CA ALA A 240 -15.98 -13.74 -5.56
C ALA A 240 -15.55 -13.59 -4.09
N ILE A 241 -15.50 -12.35 -3.57
CA ILE A 241 -15.22 -12.08 -2.15
C ILE A 241 -16.27 -12.75 -1.27
N ARG A 242 -17.54 -12.56 -1.54
CA ARG A 242 -18.63 -13.19 -0.78
C ARG A 242 -18.55 -14.72 -0.81
N ASP A 243 -18.26 -15.31 -1.96
CA ASP A 243 -18.10 -16.77 -2.08
C ASP A 243 -16.91 -17.27 -1.28
N VAL A 244 -15.80 -16.50 -1.24
CA VAL A 244 -14.63 -16.79 -0.38
C VAL A 244 -15.00 -16.68 1.09
N GLU A 245 -15.71 -15.63 1.52
CA GLU A 245 -16.19 -15.48 2.90
C GLU A 245 -17.04 -16.65 3.33
N ILE A 246 -18.05 -17.03 2.55
CA ILE A 246 -18.92 -18.17 2.84
C ILE A 246 -18.09 -19.46 2.94
N THR A 247 -17.16 -19.67 1.99
CA THR A 247 -16.32 -20.88 1.95
C THR A 247 -15.40 -20.96 3.17
N LEU A 248 -14.80 -19.86 3.60
CA LEU A 248 -13.90 -19.83 4.75
C LEU A 248 -14.65 -19.95 6.07
N ARG A 249 -15.81 -19.26 6.22
CA ARG A 249 -16.66 -19.40 7.41
C ARG A 249 -17.12 -20.85 7.61
N ASP A 250 -17.58 -21.51 6.53
CA ASP A 250 -17.95 -22.92 6.58
C ASP A 250 -16.77 -23.82 6.94
N LEU A 251 -15.59 -23.53 6.41
CA LEU A 251 -14.37 -24.31 6.65
C LEU A 251 -13.82 -24.13 8.06
N HIS A 252 -14.03 -22.97 8.68
CA HIS A 252 -13.55 -22.63 10.02
C HIS A 252 -14.63 -22.83 11.10
N ASP A 253 -15.80 -23.39 10.73
CA ASP A 253 -16.93 -23.64 11.64
C ASP A 253 -17.39 -22.34 12.37
N ILE A 254 -17.34 -21.18 11.67
CA ILE A 254 -17.73 -19.88 12.23
C ILE A 254 -19.27 -19.72 12.11
N GLU A 255 -19.94 -19.62 13.26
CA GLU A 255 -21.40 -19.48 13.33
C GLU A 255 -21.88 -18.09 12.93
N GLU A 256 -23.18 -17.98 12.62
CA GLU A 256 -23.78 -16.68 12.28
C GLU A 256 -23.76 -15.73 13.50
N GLY A 257 -23.13 -14.56 13.33
CA GLY A 257 -22.95 -13.56 14.38
C GLY A 257 -21.59 -13.62 15.08
N GLU A 258 -20.76 -14.60 14.79
CA GLU A 258 -19.37 -14.62 15.24
C GLU A 258 -18.45 -13.82 14.31
N ASP A 259 -17.39 -13.24 14.90
CA ASP A 259 -16.36 -12.53 14.15
C ASP A 259 -15.50 -13.50 13.34
N ASP A 260 -15.13 -13.10 12.13
CA ASP A 260 -14.24 -13.87 11.27
C ASP A 260 -12.81 -13.87 11.83
N ASP A 261 -12.07 -14.97 11.63
CA ASP A 261 -10.64 -15.12 11.91
C ASP A 261 -9.76 -14.85 10.69
N PHE A 262 -10.35 -14.26 9.68
CA PHE A 262 -9.74 -13.74 8.45
C PHE A 262 -10.43 -12.44 8.05
N HIS A 263 -9.80 -11.67 7.15
CA HIS A 263 -10.45 -10.53 6.50
C HIS A 263 -10.02 -10.44 5.03
N ILE A 264 -10.87 -9.88 4.20
CA ILE A 264 -10.61 -9.75 2.77
C ILE A 264 -10.50 -8.27 2.46
N GLN A 265 -9.41 -7.87 1.83
CA GLN A 265 -9.14 -6.50 1.44
C GLN A 265 -9.18 -6.39 -0.09
N SER A 266 -10.18 -5.71 -0.60
CA SER A 266 -10.27 -5.37 -2.02
C SER A 266 -9.58 -4.04 -2.32
N GLN A 267 -9.28 -3.83 -3.60
CA GLN A 267 -8.77 -2.53 -4.06
C GLN A 267 -9.80 -1.40 -3.82
N GLU A 268 -11.09 -1.68 -4.00
CA GLU A 268 -12.17 -0.72 -3.77
C GLU A 268 -12.20 -0.28 -2.31
N GLU A 269 -12.14 -1.22 -1.36
CA GLU A 269 -12.10 -0.94 0.08
C GLU A 269 -10.84 -0.17 0.50
N ALA A 270 -9.68 -0.52 -0.06
CA ALA A 270 -8.46 0.23 0.20
C ALA A 270 -8.59 1.70 -0.26
N LEU A 271 -9.18 1.95 -1.42
CA LEU A 271 -9.45 3.29 -1.92
C LEU A 271 -10.46 4.05 -1.04
N GLU A 272 -11.53 3.41 -0.59
CA GLU A 272 -12.53 4.01 0.31
C GLU A 272 -11.92 4.39 1.67
N ARG A 273 -11.09 3.53 2.26
CA ARG A 273 -10.37 3.82 3.51
C ARG A 273 -9.46 5.03 3.37
N ILE A 274 -8.71 5.12 2.26
CA ILE A 274 -7.83 6.27 1.99
C ILE A 274 -8.65 7.54 1.79
N SER A 275 -9.76 7.47 1.05
CA SER A 275 -10.68 8.62 0.88
C SER A 275 -11.19 9.10 2.23
N THR A 276 -11.66 8.20 3.09
CA THR A 276 -12.16 8.53 4.43
C THR A 276 -11.07 9.20 5.29
N ILE A 277 -9.85 8.67 5.29
CA ILE A 277 -8.72 9.28 6.01
C ILE A 277 -8.43 10.69 5.49
N THR A 278 -8.43 10.84 4.17
CA THR A 278 -8.17 12.13 3.50
C THR A 278 -9.25 13.16 3.82
N ASP A 279 -10.52 12.73 3.86
CA ASP A 279 -11.66 13.59 4.20
C ASP A 279 -11.56 14.07 5.67
N VAL A 280 -11.26 13.17 6.61
CA VAL A 280 -11.03 13.53 8.02
C VAL A 280 -9.88 14.51 8.18
N LEU A 281 -8.75 14.26 7.51
CA LEU A 281 -7.61 15.18 7.51
C LEU A 281 -7.99 16.55 6.92
N SER A 282 -8.74 16.56 5.82
CA SER A 282 -9.21 17.79 5.16
C SER A 282 -10.12 18.60 6.09
N ILE A 283 -11.06 17.96 6.78
CA ILE A 283 -11.94 18.62 7.76
C ILE A 283 -11.12 19.24 8.91
N LEU A 284 -10.14 18.48 9.42
CA LEU A 284 -9.26 18.94 10.50
C LEU A 284 -8.46 20.18 10.05
N LEU A 285 -7.88 20.13 8.87
CA LEU A 285 -7.13 21.25 8.28
C LEU A 285 -7.99 22.48 8.05
N VAL A 286 -9.19 22.32 7.49
CA VAL A 286 -10.16 23.40 7.29
C VAL A 286 -10.58 24.02 8.63
N SER A 287 -10.74 23.19 9.67
CA SER A 287 -11.08 23.67 11.02
C SER A 287 -9.96 24.54 11.61
N VAL A 288 -8.70 24.08 11.52
CA VAL A 288 -7.53 24.86 11.96
C VAL A 288 -7.41 26.17 11.18
N ALA A 289 -7.68 26.11 9.88
CA ALA A 289 -7.69 27.27 9.01
C ALA A 289 -8.75 28.30 9.41
N ALA A 290 -9.97 27.85 9.68
CA ALA A 290 -11.08 28.69 10.10
C ALA A 290 -10.78 29.40 11.43
N ILE A 291 -10.19 28.66 12.39
CA ILE A 291 -9.75 29.24 13.68
C ILE A 291 -8.66 30.29 13.45
N SER A 292 -7.66 30.01 12.61
CA SER A 292 -6.58 30.94 12.31
C SER A 292 -7.10 32.22 11.64
N LEU A 293 -8.08 32.08 10.74
CA LEU A 293 -8.72 33.21 10.07
C LEU A 293 -9.57 34.06 11.06
N LEU A 294 -10.28 33.40 11.97
CA LEU A 294 -11.03 34.05 13.04
C LEU A 294 -10.11 34.87 13.97
N VAL A 295 -9.00 34.27 14.42
CA VAL A 295 -8.00 34.94 15.25
C VAL A 295 -7.38 36.13 14.51
N GLY A 296 -7.03 35.96 13.23
CA GLY A 296 -6.56 37.03 12.37
C GLY A 296 -7.58 38.15 12.19
N GLY A 297 -8.86 37.81 11.98
CA GLY A 297 -9.98 38.74 11.89
C GLY A 297 -10.21 39.54 13.17
N ILE A 298 -10.15 38.90 14.34
CA ILE A 298 -10.23 39.57 15.65
C ILE A 298 -9.02 40.50 15.85
N GLY A 299 -7.85 40.12 15.40
CA GLY A 299 -6.65 40.94 15.42
C GLY A 299 -6.83 42.21 14.59
N ILE A 300 -7.40 42.09 13.37
CA ILE A 300 -7.72 43.25 12.51
C ILE A 300 -8.79 44.13 13.17
N MET A 301 -9.86 43.55 13.70
CA MET A 301 -10.93 44.29 14.38
C MET A 301 -10.40 45.08 15.58
N ASN A 302 -9.55 44.51 16.41
CA ASN A 302 -8.92 45.16 17.56
C ASN A 302 -8.04 46.36 17.11
N VAL A 303 -7.35 46.19 16.01
CA VAL A 303 -6.52 47.23 15.42
C VAL A 303 -7.37 48.40 14.90
N MET A 304 -8.51 48.09 14.28
CA MET A 304 -9.43 49.13 13.71
C MET A 304 -10.23 49.86 14.80
N LEU A 305 -10.55 49.21 15.94
CA LEU A 305 -11.26 49.85 17.03
C LEU A 305 -10.40 50.81 17.87
N VAL A 306 -9.08 50.66 17.85
CA VAL A 306 -8.13 51.51 18.62
C VAL A 306 -7.58 52.67 17.77
N SER A 307 -7.89 52.73 16.47
CA SER A 307 -7.52 53.84 15.60
C SER A 307 -8.68 54.80 15.35
#